data_c843af0b9afce9cb734dd1de28202761
#
_entry.id   c843af0b9afce9cb734dd1de28202761
#
_cell.length_a   1.000
_cell.length_b   1.000
_cell.length_c   1.000
_cell.angle_alpha   90.00
_cell.angle_beta   90.00
_cell.angle_gamma   90.00
#
_symmetry.space_group_name_H-M   'P 1'
#
loop_
_entity.id
_entity.type
_entity.pdbx_description
1 polymer ?
#
loop_
_entity_poly.entity_id
_entity_poly.type
_entity_poly.pdbx_seq_one_letter_code
_entity_poly.pdbx_strand_id
1 'polypeptide(L)'
;MSYPDTPEQAAVIAWKGTRLVVSACAGSGKTTTLRRFAEENPTERMLYVAYNRAIRDEAEQKFPFNVICKTSHQLAWPTVGKHYSQRLVNTLRLTDVARALNSRNWLLARLTLDVLNRFMCSASAKISEELLPNQDDCKGLQPERILLSAQNIWAMMSSRQETFPVTHDTYLKIYQLSKPDLSARYTTVLFDEAQDANPVTSAIILEQPCRVVLVGDTHQQIYRFRGADNALCAPLLKCADRLWLTHSFRFGPEIAEIANRLLSLKGETHKITGKGGSDRVLTMVPRTFGHHVILHRSVCGVIRTALHWSLAGKKVFWVGGMESYKIEDLLDLYWFSIDMTERMLHDRLTREYRDYDEYLQIAEDTGDVEMKQAIFILEQFFPLPDRLTTLREQRVTTESDADVTVCTAHRGKGLEWDRVQLYDDFADILDPEMPDIKRHDEINLMYVATTRARKVLILDPILAELLAQPSAGELFPPSVES
;
A
#
# COMPACT_ATOMS: atom_id res chain seq x y z
N MET A 1 -4.57 -6.97 -29.78
CA MET A 1 -5.67 -6.21 -30.42
C MET A 1 -5.91 -4.98 -29.56
N SER A 2 -5.82 -3.78 -30.12
CA SER A 2 -6.18 -2.55 -29.38
C SER A 2 -7.71 -2.44 -29.44
N TYR A 3 -8.36 -2.45 -28.29
CA TYR A 3 -9.78 -2.12 -28.22
C TYR A 3 -9.96 -0.64 -28.60
N PRO A 4 -11.05 -0.30 -29.32
CA PRO A 4 -11.41 1.10 -29.53
C PRO A 4 -11.69 1.77 -28.17
N ASP A 5 -11.45 3.09 -28.08
CA ASP A 5 -11.75 3.82 -26.88
C ASP A 5 -13.22 3.74 -26.52
N THR A 6 -13.51 3.57 -25.24
CA THR A 6 -14.86 3.74 -24.76
C THR A 6 -15.27 5.22 -24.81
N PRO A 7 -16.59 5.54 -24.83
CA PRO A 7 -17.04 6.93 -24.73
C PRO A 7 -16.46 7.65 -23.50
N GLU A 8 -16.29 6.94 -22.37
CA GLU A 8 -15.68 7.47 -21.15
C GLU A 8 -14.20 7.83 -21.36
N GLN A 9 -13.42 6.94 -21.99
CA GLN A 9 -12.02 7.19 -22.33
C GLN A 9 -11.89 8.36 -23.32
N ALA A 10 -12.73 8.39 -24.36
CA ALA A 10 -12.75 9.48 -25.31
C ALA A 10 -13.05 10.83 -24.65
N ALA A 11 -13.95 10.88 -23.66
CA ALA A 11 -14.24 12.10 -22.90
C ALA A 11 -13.01 12.59 -22.10
N VAL A 12 -12.25 11.69 -21.49
CA VAL A 12 -10.99 12.04 -20.78
C VAL A 12 -9.96 12.55 -21.78
N ILE A 13 -9.77 11.86 -22.90
CA ILE A 13 -8.78 12.21 -23.94
C ILE A 13 -9.06 13.59 -24.54
N ALA A 14 -10.33 13.90 -24.79
CA ALA A 14 -10.76 15.16 -25.38
C ALA A 14 -10.82 16.35 -24.39
N TRP A 15 -10.65 16.09 -23.08
CA TRP A 15 -10.80 17.13 -22.06
C TRP A 15 -9.74 18.22 -22.13
N LYS A 16 -10.14 19.50 -21.90
CA LYS A 16 -9.29 20.70 -22.08
C LYS A 16 -9.27 21.66 -20.88
N GLY A 17 -9.87 21.29 -19.75
CA GLY A 17 -9.92 22.14 -18.56
C GLY A 17 -8.57 22.29 -17.82
N THR A 18 -8.60 22.72 -16.58
CA THR A 18 -7.40 22.96 -15.74
C THR A 18 -7.19 21.92 -14.65
N ARG A 19 -8.28 21.35 -14.11
CA ARG A 19 -8.27 20.35 -13.06
C ARG A 19 -9.24 19.24 -13.42
N LEU A 20 -8.76 18.02 -13.59
CA LEU A 20 -9.56 16.82 -13.86
C LEU A 20 -9.32 15.75 -12.82
N VAL A 21 -10.39 15.18 -12.31
CA VAL A 21 -10.39 13.97 -11.51
C VAL A 21 -11.06 12.85 -12.29
N VAL A 22 -10.34 11.76 -12.54
CA VAL A 22 -10.85 10.56 -13.21
C VAL A 22 -10.95 9.43 -12.19
N SER A 23 -12.18 9.10 -11.79
CA SER A 23 -12.48 7.92 -10.97
C SER A 23 -12.54 6.69 -11.87
N ALA A 24 -11.65 5.74 -11.66
CA ALA A 24 -11.42 4.66 -12.60
C ALA A 24 -11.39 3.30 -11.90
N CYS A 25 -12.23 2.37 -12.28
CA CYS A 25 -12.27 1.04 -11.68
C CYS A 25 -11.03 0.18 -12.03
N ALA A 26 -10.90 -0.98 -11.36
CA ALA A 26 -9.85 -1.94 -11.64
C ALA A 26 -9.90 -2.42 -13.09
N GLY A 27 -8.75 -2.39 -13.78
CA GLY A 27 -8.66 -2.87 -15.18
C GLY A 27 -9.29 -1.95 -16.23
N SER A 28 -9.67 -0.70 -15.90
CA SER A 28 -10.31 0.23 -16.84
C SER A 28 -9.38 0.91 -17.85
N GLY A 29 -8.08 0.59 -17.81
CA GLY A 29 -7.11 1.17 -18.73
C GLY A 29 -6.67 2.59 -18.37
N LYS A 30 -6.60 2.93 -17.07
CA LYS A 30 -6.14 4.22 -16.53
C LYS A 30 -4.91 4.78 -17.26
N THR A 31 -3.81 4.04 -17.18
CA THR A 31 -2.52 4.46 -17.75
C THR A 31 -2.58 4.56 -19.28
N THR A 32 -3.34 3.68 -19.96
CA THR A 32 -3.57 3.74 -21.40
C THR A 32 -4.32 5.01 -21.78
N THR A 33 -5.34 5.39 -21.01
CA THR A 33 -6.11 6.63 -21.23
C THR A 33 -5.23 7.87 -21.05
N LEU A 34 -4.38 7.92 -20.00
CA LEU A 34 -3.42 8.99 -19.80
C LEU A 34 -2.40 9.08 -20.93
N ARG A 35 -1.90 7.93 -21.43
CA ARG A 35 -1.00 7.89 -22.58
C ARG A 35 -1.65 8.49 -23.81
N ARG A 36 -2.88 8.11 -24.12
CA ARG A 36 -3.62 8.65 -25.26
C ARG A 36 -3.94 10.13 -25.11
N PHE A 37 -4.26 10.57 -23.88
CA PHE A 37 -4.37 12.00 -23.58
C PHE A 37 -3.07 12.75 -23.94
N ALA A 38 -1.91 12.17 -23.63
CA ALA A 38 -0.63 12.78 -23.96
C ALA A 38 -0.33 12.77 -25.47
N GLU A 39 -0.69 11.71 -26.18
CA GLU A 39 -0.58 11.60 -27.65
C GLU A 39 -1.42 12.66 -28.39
N GLU A 40 -2.62 12.97 -27.89
CA GLU A 40 -3.52 14.01 -28.44
C GLU A 40 -3.10 15.45 -28.10
N ASN A 41 -2.09 15.62 -27.22
CA ASN A 41 -1.57 16.92 -26.82
C ASN A 41 -0.04 17.00 -27.01
N PRO A 42 0.51 16.77 -28.21
CA PRO A 42 1.94 16.57 -28.45
C PRO A 42 2.80 17.82 -28.20
N THR A 43 2.21 19.01 -28.20
CA THR A 43 2.90 20.30 -27.94
C THR A 43 3.06 20.60 -26.45
N GLU A 44 2.36 19.86 -25.57
CA GLU A 44 2.44 20.05 -24.13
C GLU A 44 3.66 19.32 -23.54
N ARG A 45 4.31 19.96 -22.58
CA ARG A 45 5.36 19.33 -21.78
C ARG A 45 4.72 18.74 -20.52
N MET A 46 4.59 17.42 -20.46
CA MET A 46 3.87 16.73 -19.39
C MET A 46 4.81 16.06 -18.41
N LEU A 47 4.43 16.07 -17.14
CA LEU A 47 5.06 15.29 -16.08
C LEU A 47 4.09 14.18 -15.67
N TYR A 48 4.48 12.93 -15.86
CA TYR A 48 3.78 11.78 -15.27
C TYR A 48 4.38 11.44 -13.91
N VAL A 49 3.57 11.52 -12.86
CA VAL A 49 3.97 11.20 -11.50
C VAL A 49 3.49 9.80 -11.17
N ALA A 50 4.44 8.87 -11.02
CA ALA A 50 4.19 7.48 -10.68
C ALA A 50 4.30 7.26 -9.17
N TYR A 51 3.48 6.33 -8.65
CA TYR A 51 3.50 5.92 -7.26
C TYR A 51 4.84 5.29 -6.84
N ASN A 52 5.43 4.45 -7.69
CA ASN A 52 6.70 3.79 -7.42
C ASN A 52 7.60 3.69 -8.66
N ARG A 53 8.83 3.19 -8.45
CA ARG A 53 9.84 3.08 -9.51
C ARG A 53 9.44 2.09 -10.62
N ALA A 54 8.83 0.96 -10.28
CA ALA A 54 8.43 -0.04 -11.28
C ALA A 54 7.37 0.52 -12.24
N ILE A 55 6.33 1.19 -11.70
CA ILE A 55 5.30 1.87 -12.51
C ILE A 55 5.92 2.98 -13.37
N ARG A 56 6.87 3.73 -12.83
CA ARG A 56 7.58 4.77 -13.58
C ARG A 56 8.38 4.19 -14.75
N ASP A 57 9.15 3.09 -14.52
CA ASP A 57 9.97 2.46 -15.55
C ASP A 57 9.10 1.88 -16.68
N GLU A 58 7.95 1.30 -16.33
CA GLU A 58 6.96 0.84 -17.30
C GLU A 58 6.34 2.01 -18.10
N ALA A 59 5.98 3.09 -17.42
CA ALA A 59 5.43 4.28 -18.04
C ALA A 59 6.43 4.94 -19.02
N GLU A 60 7.71 5.03 -18.63
CA GLU A 60 8.78 5.61 -19.45
C GLU A 60 8.93 4.90 -20.81
N GLN A 61 8.61 3.59 -20.87
CA GLN A 61 8.64 2.82 -22.12
C GLN A 61 7.38 3.02 -22.99
N LYS A 62 6.27 3.46 -22.39
CA LYS A 62 4.96 3.49 -23.06
C LYS A 62 4.50 4.89 -23.44
N PHE A 63 4.89 5.92 -22.68
CA PHE A 63 4.46 7.29 -22.91
C PHE A 63 5.21 7.94 -24.08
N PRO A 64 4.57 8.89 -24.79
CA PRO A 64 5.22 9.63 -25.88
C PRO A 64 6.31 10.59 -25.37
N PHE A 65 7.13 11.09 -26.28
CA PHE A 65 8.33 11.91 -26.00
C PHE A 65 8.06 13.21 -25.23
N ASN A 66 6.83 13.73 -25.28
CA ASN A 66 6.42 14.96 -24.58
C ASN A 66 6.10 14.73 -23.10
N VAL A 67 6.24 13.48 -22.59
CA VAL A 67 6.00 13.11 -21.19
C VAL A 67 7.30 12.68 -20.51
N ILE A 68 7.59 13.28 -19.37
CA ILE A 68 8.68 12.87 -18.49
C ILE A 68 8.09 12.12 -17.30
N CYS A 69 8.51 10.86 -17.08
CA CYS A 69 8.01 10.02 -16.02
C CYS A 69 8.94 10.08 -14.78
N LYS A 70 8.39 10.41 -13.61
CA LYS A 70 9.12 10.48 -12.34
C LYS A 70 8.27 10.01 -11.17
N THR A 71 8.91 9.54 -10.12
CA THR A 71 8.29 9.42 -8.79
C THR A 71 8.44 10.74 -8.03
N SER A 72 7.61 10.98 -7.00
CA SER A 72 7.74 12.16 -6.11
C SER A 72 9.14 12.27 -5.50
N HIS A 73 9.74 11.16 -5.11
CA HIS A 73 11.11 11.12 -4.59
C HIS A 73 12.16 11.51 -5.64
N GLN A 74 11.97 11.13 -6.91
CA GLN A 74 12.87 11.54 -8.00
C GLN A 74 12.73 13.03 -8.37
N LEU A 75 11.59 13.65 -8.09
CA LEU A 75 11.44 15.11 -8.21
C LEU A 75 12.23 15.84 -7.12
N ALA A 76 12.19 15.32 -5.89
CA ALA A 76 12.86 15.91 -4.74
C ALA A 76 14.38 15.69 -4.73
N TRP A 77 14.85 14.59 -5.33
CA TRP A 77 16.25 14.16 -5.22
C TRP A 77 17.28 15.20 -5.71
N PRO A 78 17.17 15.82 -6.91
CA PRO A 78 18.22 16.71 -7.45
C PRO A 78 18.43 17.97 -6.61
N THR A 79 17.40 18.45 -5.94
CA THR A 79 17.44 19.72 -5.19
C THR A 79 17.63 19.52 -3.71
N VAL A 80 17.10 18.45 -3.14
CA VAL A 80 17.10 18.18 -1.69
C VAL A 80 17.79 16.85 -1.37
N GLY A 81 17.31 15.72 -1.90
CA GLY A 81 17.68 14.38 -1.47
C GLY A 81 19.19 14.08 -1.52
N LYS A 82 19.88 14.52 -2.58
CA LYS A 82 21.32 14.32 -2.75
C LYS A 82 22.19 14.82 -1.58
N HIS A 83 21.70 15.82 -0.83
CA HIS A 83 22.44 16.38 0.31
C HIS A 83 22.41 15.48 1.56
N TYR A 84 21.56 14.45 1.54
CA TYR A 84 21.34 13.51 2.65
C TYR A 84 21.80 12.09 2.31
N SER A 85 22.41 11.87 1.14
CA SER A 85 22.74 10.53 0.60
C SER A 85 23.57 9.65 1.54
N GLN A 86 24.50 10.24 2.32
CA GLN A 86 25.42 9.50 3.19
C GLN A 86 24.76 8.95 4.47
N ARG A 87 23.58 9.46 4.85
CA ARG A 87 22.87 9.07 6.07
C ARG A 87 21.46 8.55 5.82
N LEU A 88 21.17 8.20 4.55
CA LEU A 88 19.90 7.59 4.18
C LEU A 88 19.78 6.18 4.73
N VAL A 89 18.65 5.93 5.35
CA VAL A 89 18.21 4.61 5.81
C VAL A 89 16.81 4.32 5.26
N ASN A 90 16.47 3.03 5.13
CA ASN A 90 15.14 2.65 4.66
C ASN A 90 14.06 2.94 5.71
N THR A 91 14.37 2.75 6.98
CA THR A 91 13.44 2.92 8.10
C THR A 91 14.18 3.51 9.29
N LEU A 92 13.59 4.51 9.94
CA LEU A 92 14.09 5.04 11.20
C LEU A 92 13.69 4.08 12.32
N ARG A 93 14.67 3.65 13.12
CA ARG A 93 14.45 2.67 14.18
C ARG A 93 14.05 3.34 15.48
N LEU A 94 13.27 2.63 16.28
CA LEU A 94 12.90 3.06 17.63
C LEU A 94 14.15 3.33 18.50
N THR A 95 15.16 2.48 18.37
CA THR A 95 16.46 2.59 19.07
C THR A 95 17.26 3.83 18.66
N ASP A 96 17.18 4.27 17.41
CA ASP A 96 17.82 5.51 16.95
C ASP A 96 17.21 6.73 17.64
N VAL A 97 15.88 6.75 17.73
CA VAL A 97 15.14 7.82 18.42
C VAL A 97 15.43 7.81 19.92
N ALA A 98 15.35 6.64 20.58
CA ALA A 98 15.65 6.50 22.01
C ALA A 98 17.07 6.98 22.35
N ARG A 99 18.05 6.63 21.52
CA ARG A 99 19.44 7.07 21.67
C ARG A 99 19.59 8.59 21.51
N ALA A 100 18.94 9.18 20.51
CA ALA A 100 18.99 10.63 20.30
C ALA A 100 18.31 11.42 21.43
N LEU A 101 17.24 10.87 22.02
CA LEU A 101 16.58 11.43 23.20
C LEU A 101 17.37 11.20 24.49
N ASN A 102 18.46 10.41 24.45
CA ASN A 102 19.21 9.97 25.63
C ASN A 102 18.28 9.43 26.73
N SER A 103 17.29 8.62 26.34
CA SER A 103 16.21 8.18 27.22
C SER A 103 15.92 6.69 27.01
N ARG A 104 15.72 5.99 28.14
CA ARG A 104 15.21 4.61 28.15
C ARG A 104 13.67 4.54 28.20
N ASN A 105 13.00 5.67 28.07
CA ASN A 105 11.55 5.69 27.95
C ASN A 105 11.14 5.31 26.52
N TRP A 106 10.93 4.02 26.32
CA TRP A 106 10.57 3.45 25.02
C TRP A 106 9.24 3.98 24.50
N LEU A 107 8.28 4.23 25.39
CA LEU A 107 7.00 4.82 24.99
C LEU A 107 7.19 6.24 24.42
N LEU A 108 8.01 7.08 25.07
CA LEU A 108 8.34 8.40 24.54
C LEU A 108 9.01 8.31 23.17
N ALA A 109 9.98 7.41 23.01
CA ALA A 109 10.66 7.20 21.74
C ALA A 109 9.67 6.74 20.64
N ARG A 110 8.75 5.83 20.98
CA ARG A 110 7.70 5.35 20.07
C ARG A 110 6.77 6.49 19.64
N LEU A 111 6.20 7.22 20.58
CA LEU A 111 5.29 8.31 20.28
C LEU A 111 5.98 9.44 19.51
N THR A 112 7.25 9.72 19.81
CA THR A 112 8.09 10.65 19.03
C THR A 112 8.23 10.19 17.59
N LEU A 113 8.54 8.92 17.38
CA LEU A 113 8.67 8.32 16.03
C LEU A 113 7.34 8.36 15.27
N ASP A 114 6.22 8.09 15.93
CA ASP A 114 4.89 8.13 15.32
C ASP A 114 4.53 9.56 14.88
N VAL A 115 4.80 10.58 15.72
CA VAL A 115 4.60 11.98 15.34
C VAL A 115 5.48 12.38 14.17
N LEU A 116 6.75 11.96 14.13
CA LEU A 116 7.65 12.21 13.00
C LEU A 116 7.15 11.57 11.70
N ASN A 117 6.72 10.31 11.76
CA ASN A 117 6.18 9.61 10.60
C ASN A 117 4.90 10.27 10.09
N ARG A 118 3.98 10.64 10.99
CA ARG A 118 2.77 11.41 10.62
C ARG A 118 3.12 12.74 10.00
N PHE A 119 4.09 13.48 10.55
CA PHE A 119 4.55 14.75 9.99
C PHE A 119 5.15 14.59 8.60
N MET A 120 6.06 13.63 8.42
CA MET A 120 6.68 13.36 7.13
C MET A 120 5.70 12.90 6.05
N CYS A 121 4.55 12.34 6.45
CA CYS A 121 3.47 11.95 5.54
C CYS A 121 2.37 13.02 5.39
N SER A 122 2.33 14.07 6.23
CA SER A 122 1.29 15.11 6.22
C SER A 122 1.62 16.29 5.30
N ALA A 123 0.62 17.08 4.92
CA ALA A 123 0.81 18.37 4.25
C ALA A 123 1.21 19.51 5.23
N SER A 124 1.18 19.29 6.53
CA SER A 124 1.42 20.29 7.57
C SER A 124 2.79 20.95 7.42
N ALA A 125 2.86 22.28 7.64
CA ALA A 125 4.11 23.03 7.55
C ALA A 125 5.01 22.85 8.78
N LYS A 126 4.46 22.44 9.91
CA LYS A 126 5.16 22.28 11.19
C LYS A 126 4.59 21.10 11.99
N ILE A 127 5.37 20.61 12.95
CA ILE A 127 4.92 19.62 13.93
C ILE A 127 4.04 20.35 14.96
N SER A 128 2.78 19.94 15.07
CA SER A 128 1.75 20.51 15.94
C SER A 128 0.92 19.43 16.62
N GLU A 129 0.03 19.83 17.53
CA GLU A 129 -0.83 18.93 18.32
C GLU A 129 -1.72 18.02 17.46
N GLU A 130 -2.11 18.44 16.25
CA GLU A 130 -2.89 17.64 15.30
C GLU A 130 -2.21 16.32 14.90
N LEU A 131 -0.90 16.22 15.08
CA LEU A 131 -0.12 15.02 14.75
C LEU A 131 0.06 14.06 15.93
N LEU A 132 -0.40 14.47 17.11
CA LEU A 132 -0.35 13.60 18.29
C LEU A 132 -1.25 12.38 18.14
N PRO A 133 -0.90 11.24 18.73
CA PRO A 133 -1.81 10.13 18.90
C PRO A 133 -2.95 10.50 19.87
N ASN A 134 -3.98 9.65 19.96
CA ASN A 134 -5.05 9.83 20.91
C ASN A 134 -4.50 9.87 22.34
N GLN A 135 -5.19 10.58 23.26
CA GLN A 135 -4.74 10.73 24.65
C GLN A 135 -4.54 9.38 25.37
N ASP A 136 -5.39 8.40 25.07
CA ASP A 136 -5.30 7.06 25.66
C ASP A 136 -4.00 6.35 25.28
N ASP A 137 -3.51 6.58 24.05
CA ASP A 137 -2.25 6.00 23.53
C ASP A 137 -1.03 6.64 24.20
N CYS A 138 -1.16 7.86 24.74
CA CYS A 138 -0.07 8.58 25.40
C CYS A 138 0.29 8.02 26.78
N LYS A 139 -0.56 7.16 27.38
CA LYS A 139 -0.32 6.46 28.67
C LYS A 139 0.28 7.39 29.75
N GLY A 140 -0.22 8.62 29.87
CA GLY A 140 0.20 9.61 30.87
C GLY A 140 1.45 10.45 30.52
N LEU A 141 2.03 10.29 29.34
CA LEU A 141 3.07 11.21 28.87
C LEU A 141 2.46 12.56 28.46
N GLN A 142 3.15 13.64 28.83
CA GLN A 142 2.71 14.99 28.50
C GLN A 142 2.85 15.24 26.98
N PRO A 143 1.79 15.72 26.30
CA PRO A 143 1.80 16.01 24.86
C PRO A 143 2.94 16.94 24.44
N GLU A 144 3.22 17.97 25.22
CA GLU A 144 4.28 18.95 24.95
C GLU A 144 5.66 18.30 24.90
N ARG A 145 5.90 17.31 25.77
CA ARG A 145 7.15 16.55 25.78
C ARG A 145 7.32 15.72 24.51
N ILE A 146 6.25 15.11 24.01
CA ILE A 146 6.27 14.33 22.78
C ILE A 146 6.54 15.25 21.58
N LEU A 147 5.82 16.39 21.50
CA LEU A 147 6.00 17.39 20.45
C LEU A 147 7.41 17.97 20.42
N LEU A 148 7.93 18.39 21.58
CA LEU A 148 9.28 18.92 21.69
C LEU A 148 10.33 17.88 21.27
N SER A 149 10.15 16.63 21.66
CA SER A 149 11.03 15.54 21.25
C SER A 149 11.00 15.35 19.74
N ALA A 150 9.82 15.34 19.12
CA ALA A 150 9.68 15.21 17.66
C ALA A 150 10.26 16.42 16.92
N GLN A 151 10.08 17.63 17.41
CA GLN A 151 10.65 18.86 16.85
C GLN A 151 12.18 18.82 16.89
N ASN A 152 12.77 18.38 18.01
CA ASN A 152 14.22 18.25 18.15
C ASN A 152 14.80 17.21 17.17
N ILE A 153 14.18 16.04 17.09
CA ILE A 153 14.62 15.01 16.12
C ILE A 153 14.45 15.50 14.68
N TRP A 154 13.35 16.18 14.36
CA TRP A 154 13.15 16.76 13.04
C TRP A 154 14.21 17.80 12.69
N ALA A 155 14.63 18.64 13.64
CA ALA A 155 15.72 19.60 13.45
C ALA A 155 17.04 18.88 13.12
N MET A 156 17.35 17.76 13.79
CA MET A 156 18.50 16.91 13.46
C MET A 156 18.38 16.27 12.08
N MET A 157 17.20 15.75 11.74
CA MET A 157 16.94 15.12 10.44
C MET A 157 17.08 16.12 9.29
N SER A 158 16.51 17.31 9.43
CA SER A 158 16.48 18.33 8.37
C SER A 158 17.79 19.12 8.23
N SER A 159 18.63 19.16 9.26
CA SER A 159 19.95 19.80 9.20
C SER A 159 20.89 19.02 8.26
N ARG A 160 21.67 19.73 7.44
CA ARG A 160 22.69 19.12 6.56
C ARG A 160 24.00 18.79 7.29
N GLN A 161 24.17 19.29 8.50
CA GLN A 161 25.42 19.17 9.28
C GLN A 161 25.37 18.02 10.29
N GLU A 162 24.15 17.56 10.63
CA GLU A 162 23.94 16.49 11.60
C GLU A 162 24.20 15.11 10.97
N THR A 163 24.45 14.12 11.85
CA THR A 163 24.72 12.74 11.47
C THR A 163 23.53 11.80 11.70
N PHE A 164 22.43 12.31 12.28
CA PHE A 164 21.24 11.51 12.58
C PHE A 164 20.67 10.90 11.30
N PRO A 165 20.23 9.61 11.29
CA PRO A 165 19.69 8.95 10.12
C PRO A 165 18.46 9.68 9.55
N VAL A 166 18.27 9.63 8.24
CA VAL A 166 17.11 10.19 7.54
C VAL A 166 16.50 9.16 6.61
N THR A 167 15.19 9.21 6.41
CA THR A 167 14.48 8.37 5.46
C THR A 167 14.26 9.09 4.12
N HIS A 168 13.79 8.36 3.13
CA HIS A 168 13.38 8.96 1.86
C HIS A 168 12.23 9.98 2.05
N ASP A 169 11.33 9.74 2.99
CA ASP A 169 10.22 10.67 3.29
C ASP A 169 10.72 11.98 3.92
N THR A 170 11.85 11.96 4.62
CA THR A 170 12.46 13.18 5.18
C THR A 170 12.77 14.21 4.09
N TYR A 171 13.52 13.82 3.06
CA TYR A 171 13.88 14.79 2.01
C TYR A 171 12.70 15.13 1.10
N LEU A 172 11.72 14.23 0.94
CA LEU A 172 10.48 14.53 0.23
C LEU A 172 9.68 15.59 0.99
N LYS A 173 9.59 15.47 2.34
CA LYS A 173 8.96 16.47 3.20
C LYS A 173 9.66 17.83 3.11
N ILE A 174 10.98 17.88 3.17
CA ILE A 174 11.75 19.12 3.02
C ILE A 174 11.49 19.75 1.63
N TYR A 175 11.38 18.93 0.58
CA TYR A 175 11.04 19.38 -0.76
C TYR A 175 9.63 19.99 -0.82
N GLN A 176 8.64 19.36 -0.20
CA GLN A 176 7.28 19.89 -0.10
C GLN A 176 7.27 21.24 0.65
N LEU A 177 7.99 21.34 1.79
CA LEU A 177 8.09 22.58 2.55
C LEU A 177 8.76 23.73 1.79
N SER A 178 9.59 23.43 0.79
CA SER A 178 10.19 24.44 -0.11
C SER A 178 9.21 24.97 -1.18
N LYS A 179 7.98 24.45 -1.26
CA LYS A 179 6.94 24.82 -2.22
C LYS A 179 7.45 24.87 -3.66
N PRO A 180 7.88 23.72 -4.21
CA PRO A 180 8.49 23.69 -5.54
C PRO A 180 7.50 24.10 -6.63
N ASP A 181 7.93 24.94 -7.55
CA ASP A 181 7.18 25.29 -8.76
C ASP A 181 7.57 24.38 -9.92
N LEU A 182 6.65 23.48 -10.30
CA LEU A 182 6.82 22.56 -11.43
C LEU A 182 6.35 23.19 -12.74
N SER A 183 5.54 24.27 -12.71
CA SER A 183 4.94 24.89 -13.88
C SER A 183 5.97 25.57 -14.79
N ALA A 184 7.13 25.95 -14.23
CA ALA A 184 8.25 26.47 -15.01
C ALA A 184 8.77 25.46 -16.08
N ARG A 185 8.56 24.16 -15.84
CA ARG A 185 9.05 23.08 -16.70
C ARG A 185 7.93 22.31 -17.40
N TYR A 186 6.76 22.20 -16.78
CA TYR A 186 5.67 21.34 -17.22
C TYR A 186 4.38 22.16 -17.36
N THR A 187 3.69 21.99 -18.47
CA THR A 187 2.37 22.61 -18.70
C THR A 187 1.26 21.77 -18.08
N THR A 188 1.48 20.46 -17.91
CA THR A 188 0.51 19.51 -17.40
C THR A 188 1.19 18.48 -16.49
N VAL A 189 0.56 18.17 -15.37
CA VAL A 189 0.92 17.07 -14.47
C VAL A 189 -0.15 15.98 -14.59
N LEU A 190 0.29 14.76 -14.91
CA LEU A 190 -0.50 13.53 -14.93
C LEU A 190 -0.18 12.75 -13.66
N PHE A 191 -1.15 12.59 -12.76
CA PHE A 191 -0.95 11.93 -11.49
C PHE A 191 -1.75 10.63 -11.45
N ASP A 192 -1.07 9.50 -11.65
CA ASP A 192 -1.65 8.16 -11.65
C ASP A 192 -1.62 7.54 -10.25
N GLU A 193 -2.54 6.60 -9.98
CA GLU A 193 -2.75 5.96 -8.68
C GLU A 193 -2.90 6.99 -7.53
N ALA A 194 -3.61 8.08 -7.80
CA ALA A 194 -3.72 9.22 -6.89
C ALA A 194 -4.39 8.88 -5.53
N GLN A 195 -5.12 7.74 -5.43
CA GLN A 195 -5.68 7.25 -4.18
C GLN A 195 -4.63 6.75 -3.18
N ASP A 196 -3.42 6.42 -3.65
CA ASP A 196 -2.33 5.93 -2.79
C ASP A 196 -1.32 7.02 -2.42
N ALA A 197 -1.57 8.25 -2.84
CA ALA A 197 -0.67 9.36 -2.54
C ALA A 197 -0.65 9.66 -1.04
N ASN A 198 0.53 9.96 -0.50
CA ASN A 198 0.57 10.61 0.80
C ASN A 198 0.28 12.12 0.66
N PRO A 199 -0.21 12.79 1.70
CA PRO A 199 -0.53 14.21 1.66
C PRO A 199 0.63 15.12 1.24
N VAL A 200 1.88 14.72 1.47
CA VAL A 200 3.07 15.45 0.99
C VAL A 200 3.13 15.49 -0.53
N THR A 201 2.97 14.33 -1.17
CA THR A 201 2.94 14.24 -2.64
C THR A 201 1.73 14.97 -3.21
N SER A 202 0.56 14.80 -2.58
CA SER A 202 -0.66 15.50 -2.97
C SER A 202 -0.49 17.02 -2.91
N ALA A 203 0.10 17.57 -1.83
CA ALA A 203 0.37 19.00 -1.71
C ALA A 203 1.33 19.50 -2.80
N ILE A 204 2.43 18.77 -3.08
CA ILE A 204 3.36 19.14 -4.15
C ILE A 204 2.64 19.26 -5.50
N ILE A 205 1.69 18.36 -5.81
CA ILE A 205 1.05 18.29 -7.13
C ILE A 205 -0.17 19.22 -7.21
N LEU A 206 -1.04 19.22 -6.19
CA LEU A 206 -2.30 19.96 -6.25
C LEU A 206 -2.12 21.48 -6.13
N GLU A 207 -1.03 21.94 -5.52
CA GLU A 207 -0.71 23.37 -5.41
C GLU A 207 -0.07 23.95 -6.68
N GLN A 208 0.17 23.13 -7.72
CA GLN A 208 0.76 23.64 -8.97
C GLN A 208 -0.23 24.51 -9.74
N PRO A 209 0.22 25.64 -10.34
CA PRO A 209 -0.64 26.50 -11.16
C PRO A 209 -0.93 25.93 -12.56
N CYS A 210 -0.15 24.94 -13.03
CA CYS A 210 -0.38 24.31 -14.34
C CYS A 210 -1.57 23.33 -14.31
N ARG A 211 -1.94 22.80 -15.49
CA ARG A 211 -2.98 21.75 -15.61
C ARG A 211 -2.63 20.52 -14.79
N VAL A 212 -3.62 19.94 -14.11
CA VAL A 212 -3.45 18.68 -13.36
C VAL A 212 -4.56 17.71 -13.72
N VAL A 213 -4.20 16.49 -14.09
CA VAL A 213 -5.09 15.36 -14.34
C VAL A 213 -4.76 14.26 -13.32
N LEU A 214 -5.69 14.02 -12.42
CA LEU A 214 -5.60 12.94 -11.43
C LEU A 214 -6.41 11.75 -11.92
N VAL A 215 -5.80 10.57 -11.87
CA VAL A 215 -6.49 9.31 -12.16
C VAL A 215 -6.24 8.34 -11.02
N GLY A 216 -7.27 7.61 -10.62
CA GLY A 216 -7.15 6.62 -9.57
C GLY A 216 -8.44 5.88 -9.31
N ASP A 217 -8.36 4.88 -8.44
CA ASP A 217 -9.48 4.09 -7.97
C ASP A 217 -9.59 4.24 -6.45
N THR A 218 -10.57 5.01 -5.98
CA THR A 218 -10.81 5.24 -4.54
C THR A 218 -10.94 3.92 -3.77
N HIS A 219 -11.46 2.88 -4.41
CA HIS A 219 -11.68 1.58 -3.81
C HIS A 219 -10.43 0.69 -3.84
N GLN A 220 -9.36 1.11 -4.52
CA GLN A 220 -8.04 0.46 -4.45
C GLN A 220 -7.08 1.13 -3.45
N GLN A 221 -7.57 2.03 -2.61
CA GLN A 221 -6.78 2.61 -1.51
C GLN A 221 -6.62 1.56 -0.40
N ILE A 222 -5.45 0.94 -0.32
CA ILE A 222 -5.11 -0.09 0.67
C ILE A 222 -3.85 0.24 1.49
N TYR A 223 -3.29 1.45 1.34
CA TYR A 223 -2.08 1.90 2.05
C TYR A 223 -2.34 3.02 3.06
N ARG A 224 -3.60 3.17 3.52
CA ARG A 224 -3.97 4.18 4.52
C ARG A 224 -3.15 4.05 5.81
N PHE A 225 -2.87 2.82 6.23
CA PHE A 225 -2.02 2.54 7.40
C PHE A 225 -0.55 3.02 7.24
N ARG A 226 -0.12 3.37 6.01
CA ARG A 226 1.18 4.00 5.69
C ARG A 226 1.08 5.51 5.49
N GLY A 227 -0.04 6.12 5.88
CA GLY A 227 -0.27 7.56 5.70
C GLY A 227 -0.70 7.97 4.29
N ALA A 228 -1.15 7.01 3.45
CA ALA A 228 -1.79 7.36 2.19
C ALA A 228 -3.15 8.03 2.47
N ASP A 229 -3.39 9.15 1.78
CA ASP A 229 -4.68 9.83 1.77
C ASP A 229 -5.18 9.93 0.32
N ASN A 230 -6.49 9.83 0.15
CA ASN A 230 -7.08 9.81 -1.18
C ASN A 230 -7.03 11.21 -1.83
N ALA A 231 -6.00 11.46 -2.63
CA ALA A 231 -5.85 12.74 -3.32
C ALA A 231 -7.04 13.09 -4.24
N LEU A 232 -7.80 12.09 -4.73
CA LEU A 232 -9.01 12.32 -5.55
C LEU A 232 -10.12 13.05 -4.79
N CYS A 233 -10.12 12.97 -3.45
CA CYS A 233 -11.08 13.60 -2.56
C CYS A 233 -10.56 14.89 -1.92
N ALA A 234 -9.38 15.37 -2.32
CA ALA A 234 -8.77 16.55 -1.72
C ALA A 234 -9.68 17.79 -1.82
N PRO A 235 -9.78 18.61 -0.75
CA PRO A 235 -10.63 19.82 -0.76
C PRO A 235 -10.32 20.79 -1.89
N LEU A 236 -9.07 20.86 -2.37
CA LEU A 236 -8.64 21.69 -3.50
C LEU A 236 -9.28 21.27 -4.83
N LEU A 237 -9.88 20.09 -4.91
CA LEU A 237 -10.53 19.55 -6.11
C LEU A 237 -12.07 19.68 -6.10
N LYS A 238 -12.65 20.47 -5.18
CA LYS A 238 -14.10 20.67 -5.14
C LYS A 238 -14.69 21.22 -6.45
N CYS A 239 -13.94 22.05 -7.15
CA CYS A 239 -14.34 22.65 -8.44
C CYS A 239 -13.68 21.97 -9.64
N ALA A 240 -13.05 20.81 -9.48
CA ALA A 240 -12.48 20.05 -10.57
C ALA A 240 -13.56 19.33 -11.38
N ASP A 241 -13.33 19.21 -12.69
CA ASP A 241 -14.16 18.36 -13.53
C ASP A 241 -14.00 16.89 -13.10
N ARG A 242 -15.08 16.10 -13.14
CA ARG A 242 -15.08 14.70 -12.75
C ARG A 242 -15.55 13.81 -13.89
N LEU A 243 -14.75 12.82 -14.23
CA LEU A 243 -15.07 11.78 -15.21
C LEU A 243 -14.85 10.39 -14.60
N TRP A 244 -15.48 9.39 -15.20
CA TRP A 244 -15.42 8.00 -14.72
C TRP A 244 -14.92 7.08 -15.81
N LEU A 245 -14.24 5.99 -15.42
CA LEU A 245 -13.89 4.85 -16.25
C LEU A 245 -14.45 3.60 -15.58
N THR A 246 -15.62 3.14 -15.99
CA THR A 246 -16.38 2.07 -15.35
C THR A 246 -16.26 0.71 -16.05
N HIS A 247 -15.64 0.66 -17.24
CA HIS A 247 -15.47 -0.55 -18.00
C HIS A 247 -14.13 -1.23 -17.68
N SER A 248 -14.17 -2.45 -17.11
CA SER A 248 -12.96 -3.25 -16.86
C SER A 248 -12.65 -4.15 -18.05
N PHE A 249 -11.44 -4.04 -18.58
CA PHE A 249 -10.92 -4.91 -19.63
C PHE A 249 -10.15 -6.12 -19.07
N ARG A 250 -10.04 -6.23 -17.75
CA ARG A 250 -9.30 -7.29 -17.06
C ARG A 250 -10.11 -8.56 -16.88
N PHE A 251 -11.35 -8.42 -16.43
CA PHE A 251 -12.24 -9.52 -16.06
C PHE A 251 -13.61 -9.38 -16.70
N GLY A 252 -14.38 -10.46 -16.68
CA GLY A 252 -15.72 -10.53 -17.24
C GLY A 252 -16.83 -10.14 -16.27
N PRO A 253 -18.10 -10.45 -16.62
CA PRO A 253 -19.25 -9.99 -15.86
C PRO A 253 -19.41 -10.66 -14.48
N GLU A 254 -18.97 -11.93 -14.30
CA GLU A 254 -19.15 -12.61 -13.01
C GLU A 254 -18.28 -11.99 -11.92
N ILE A 255 -16.99 -11.72 -12.23
CA ILE A 255 -16.08 -11.04 -11.27
C ILE A 255 -16.52 -9.59 -11.07
N ALA A 256 -17.02 -8.91 -12.12
CA ALA A 256 -17.56 -7.56 -11.98
C ALA A 256 -18.74 -7.51 -11.01
N GLU A 257 -19.62 -8.52 -11.00
CA GLU A 257 -20.75 -8.62 -10.06
C GLU A 257 -20.27 -8.72 -8.60
N ILE A 258 -19.24 -9.54 -8.33
CA ILE A 258 -18.63 -9.62 -6.98
C ILE A 258 -18.09 -8.25 -6.56
N ALA A 259 -17.33 -7.60 -7.46
CA ALA A 259 -16.79 -6.27 -7.21
C ALA A 259 -17.90 -5.26 -6.90
N ASN A 260 -18.98 -5.25 -7.69
CA ASN A 260 -20.12 -4.37 -7.48
C ASN A 260 -20.84 -4.62 -6.14
N ARG A 261 -20.98 -5.88 -5.72
CA ARG A 261 -21.56 -6.21 -4.41
C ARG A 261 -20.68 -5.72 -3.26
N LEU A 262 -19.38 -5.91 -3.35
CA LEU A 262 -18.44 -5.36 -2.36
C LEU A 262 -18.57 -3.84 -2.26
N LEU A 263 -18.58 -3.14 -3.40
CA LEU A 263 -18.61 -1.69 -3.44
C LEU A 263 -19.98 -1.12 -2.99
N SER A 264 -21.07 -1.87 -3.18
CA SER A 264 -22.39 -1.47 -2.69
C SER A 264 -22.44 -1.37 -1.16
N LEU A 265 -21.63 -2.15 -0.43
CA LEU A 265 -21.51 -2.04 1.03
C LEU A 265 -20.92 -0.68 1.49
N LYS A 266 -20.28 0.05 0.56
CA LYS A 266 -19.76 1.41 0.78
C LYS A 266 -20.61 2.50 0.15
N GLY A 267 -21.79 2.15 -0.38
CA GLY A 267 -22.68 3.10 -1.04
C GLY A 267 -22.23 3.54 -2.44
N GLU A 268 -21.28 2.81 -3.10
CA GLU A 268 -20.90 3.13 -4.47
C GLU A 268 -22.07 2.85 -5.45
N THR A 269 -22.36 3.83 -6.28
CA THR A 269 -23.47 3.80 -7.25
C THR A 269 -23.02 3.52 -8.68
N HIS A 270 -21.76 3.81 -9.01
CA HIS A 270 -21.19 3.57 -10.34
C HIS A 270 -20.81 2.10 -10.49
N LYS A 271 -21.59 1.39 -11.32
CA LYS A 271 -21.40 -0.05 -11.53
C LYS A 271 -20.26 -0.33 -12.50
N ILE A 272 -19.39 -1.27 -12.14
CA ILE A 272 -18.34 -1.80 -13.00
C ILE A 272 -18.95 -2.74 -14.02
N THR A 273 -18.58 -2.56 -15.29
CA THR A 273 -18.94 -3.46 -16.38
C THR A 273 -17.72 -4.27 -16.81
N GLY A 274 -17.76 -5.59 -16.66
CA GLY A 274 -16.71 -6.50 -17.11
C GLY A 274 -16.69 -6.67 -18.63
N LYS A 275 -15.57 -6.36 -19.28
CA LYS A 275 -15.31 -6.46 -20.72
C LYS A 275 -14.14 -7.40 -21.06
N GLY A 276 -13.50 -8.00 -20.04
CA GLY A 276 -12.31 -8.85 -20.19
C GLY A 276 -12.56 -10.26 -20.76
N GLY A 277 -13.77 -10.54 -21.19
CA GLY A 277 -14.16 -11.86 -21.76
C GLY A 277 -14.94 -12.70 -20.76
N SER A 278 -15.03 -14.03 -21.02
CA SER A 278 -15.71 -14.96 -20.12
C SER A 278 -14.87 -15.21 -18.87
N ASP A 279 -15.52 -15.15 -17.73
CA ASP A 279 -14.95 -15.46 -16.42
C ASP A 279 -15.84 -16.42 -15.62
N ARG A 280 -15.38 -16.88 -14.48
CA ARG A 280 -16.12 -17.75 -13.57
C ARG A 280 -15.81 -17.41 -12.14
N VAL A 281 -16.82 -17.46 -11.30
CA VAL A 281 -16.72 -17.36 -9.85
C VAL A 281 -17.09 -18.71 -9.23
N LEU A 282 -16.24 -19.22 -8.35
CA LEU A 282 -16.38 -20.52 -7.70
C LEU A 282 -16.28 -20.39 -6.20
N THR A 283 -16.94 -21.26 -5.46
CA THR A 283 -16.87 -21.33 -3.98
C THR A 283 -15.90 -22.41 -3.49
N MET A 284 -15.41 -23.28 -4.37
CA MET A 284 -14.48 -24.35 -4.02
C MET A 284 -13.44 -24.56 -5.12
N VAL A 285 -12.23 -24.96 -4.71
CA VAL A 285 -11.16 -25.32 -5.63
C VAL A 285 -11.49 -26.63 -6.35
N PRO A 286 -11.56 -26.67 -7.69
CA PRO A 286 -11.77 -27.90 -8.42
C PRO A 286 -10.59 -28.88 -8.24
N ARG A 287 -10.85 -30.19 -8.22
CA ARG A 287 -9.82 -31.26 -8.03
C ARG A 287 -8.64 -31.15 -9.01
N THR A 288 -8.89 -30.66 -10.24
CA THR A 288 -7.90 -30.54 -11.32
C THR A 288 -7.71 -29.08 -11.71
N PHE A 289 -7.47 -28.20 -10.72
CA PHE A 289 -7.45 -26.76 -10.99
C PHE A 289 -6.15 -26.27 -11.64
N GLY A 290 -5.04 -26.97 -11.44
CA GLY A 290 -3.72 -26.58 -11.94
C GLY A 290 -3.14 -25.36 -11.18
N HIS A 291 -2.10 -24.74 -11.76
CA HIS A 291 -1.47 -23.55 -11.17
C HIS A 291 -2.48 -22.42 -10.97
N HIS A 292 -2.45 -21.84 -9.79
CA HIS A 292 -3.26 -20.69 -9.39
C HIS A 292 -2.56 -19.88 -8.30
N VAL A 293 -3.01 -18.68 -8.10
CA VAL A 293 -2.50 -17.77 -7.05
C VAL A 293 -3.43 -17.79 -5.86
N ILE A 294 -2.87 -17.93 -4.66
CA ILE A 294 -3.62 -17.83 -3.41
C ILE A 294 -3.28 -16.47 -2.76
N LEU A 295 -4.28 -15.62 -2.64
CA LEU A 295 -4.17 -14.30 -2.03
C LEU A 295 -4.59 -14.36 -0.56
N HIS A 296 -3.73 -13.83 0.29
CA HIS A 296 -3.89 -13.79 1.74
C HIS A 296 -4.05 -12.37 2.26
N ARG A 297 -4.76 -12.23 3.37
CA ARG A 297 -4.81 -10.98 4.14
C ARG A 297 -3.49 -10.76 4.89
N SER A 298 -2.90 -11.83 5.43
CA SER A 298 -1.78 -11.80 6.36
C SER A 298 -0.53 -12.52 5.83
N VAL A 299 0.65 -12.14 6.33
CA VAL A 299 1.91 -12.85 6.08
C VAL A 299 1.88 -14.23 6.74
N CYS A 300 1.23 -14.36 7.90
CA CYS A 300 1.05 -15.65 8.58
C CYS A 300 0.27 -16.64 7.70
N GLY A 301 -0.81 -16.18 7.04
CA GLY A 301 -1.56 -16.99 6.08
C GLY A 301 -0.70 -17.46 4.91
N VAL A 302 0.13 -16.56 4.35
CA VAL A 302 1.08 -16.91 3.27
C VAL A 302 2.03 -18.02 3.73
N ILE A 303 2.66 -17.89 4.90
CA ILE A 303 3.59 -18.90 5.44
C ILE A 303 2.87 -20.24 5.64
N ARG A 304 1.67 -20.23 6.23
CA ARG A 304 0.87 -21.43 6.48
C ARG A 304 0.54 -22.16 5.19
N THR A 305 0.06 -21.46 4.19
CA THR A 305 -0.26 -22.05 2.87
C THR A 305 0.99 -22.56 2.17
N ALA A 306 2.05 -21.77 2.13
CA ALA A 306 3.30 -22.19 1.52
C ALA A 306 3.86 -23.46 2.18
N LEU A 307 3.80 -23.55 3.53
CA LEU A 307 4.23 -24.73 4.27
C LEU A 307 3.35 -25.95 3.96
N HIS A 308 2.03 -25.77 3.91
CA HIS A 308 1.09 -26.85 3.54
C HIS A 308 1.43 -27.44 2.17
N TRP A 309 1.63 -26.62 1.15
CA TRP A 309 1.97 -27.06 -0.18
C TRP A 309 3.38 -27.67 -0.25
N SER A 310 4.35 -27.08 0.44
CA SER A 310 5.72 -27.59 0.48
C SER A 310 5.80 -28.97 1.14
N LEU A 311 5.05 -29.20 2.24
CA LEU A 311 4.96 -30.52 2.90
C LEU A 311 4.29 -31.57 2.00
N ALA A 312 3.43 -31.14 1.07
CA ALA A 312 2.85 -32.01 0.04
C ALA A 312 3.80 -32.24 -1.16
N GLY A 313 5.06 -31.78 -1.09
CA GLY A 313 6.07 -31.91 -2.14
C GLY A 313 5.81 -31.02 -3.37
N LYS A 314 4.99 -29.97 -3.22
CA LYS A 314 4.61 -29.04 -4.29
C LYS A 314 5.52 -27.83 -4.35
N LYS A 315 5.81 -27.37 -5.57
CA LYS A 315 6.63 -26.20 -5.83
C LYS A 315 5.85 -24.90 -5.58
N VAL A 316 6.42 -24.00 -4.79
CA VAL A 316 5.79 -22.75 -4.37
C VAL A 316 6.57 -21.55 -4.89
N PHE A 317 5.89 -20.66 -5.60
CA PHE A 317 6.41 -19.36 -5.97
C PHE A 317 5.90 -18.28 -5.00
N TRP A 318 6.81 -17.43 -4.52
CA TRP A 318 6.52 -16.32 -3.63
C TRP A 318 6.62 -15.00 -4.38
N VAL A 319 5.53 -14.27 -4.48
CA VAL A 319 5.55 -12.95 -5.14
C VAL A 319 6.47 -11.99 -4.40
N GLY A 320 7.47 -11.47 -5.12
CA GLY A 320 8.49 -10.61 -4.53
C GLY A 320 9.64 -11.34 -3.83
N GLY A 321 9.67 -12.69 -3.90
CA GLY A 321 10.66 -13.54 -3.25
C GLY A 321 10.36 -13.78 -1.77
N MET A 322 10.78 -14.93 -1.25
CA MET A 322 10.58 -15.32 0.15
C MET A 322 11.26 -14.33 1.13
N GLU A 323 12.39 -13.79 0.74
CA GLU A 323 13.18 -12.80 1.52
C GLU A 323 12.38 -11.53 1.82
N SER A 324 11.49 -11.15 0.91
CA SER A 324 10.66 -9.96 1.07
C SER A 324 9.61 -10.08 2.20
N TYR A 325 9.36 -11.29 2.68
CA TYR A 325 8.50 -11.58 3.83
C TYR A 325 9.26 -11.57 5.17
N LYS A 326 10.53 -11.12 5.16
CA LYS A 326 11.40 -11.01 6.36
C LYS A 326 11.56 -12.34 7.12
N ILE A 327 11.59 -13.46 6.39
CA ILE A 327 11.67 -14.80 6.98
C ILE A 327 13.00 -15.00 7.74
N GLU A 328 14.09 -14.37 7.27
CA GLU A 328 15.41 -14.44 7.93
C GLU A 328 15.42 -13.65 9.24
N ASP A 329 14.75 -12.50 9.28
CA ASP A 329 14.56 -11.74 10.53
C ASP A 329 13.76 -12.55 11.57
N LEU A 330 12.81 -13.38 11.12
CA LEU A 330 12.07 -14.29 12.00
C LEU A 330 12.97 -15.42 12.52
N LEU A 331 13.92 -15.89 11.71
CA LEU A 331 14.88 -16.91 12.15
C LEU A 331 15.84 -16.35 13.20
N ASP A 332 16.32 -15.12 13.01
CA ASP A 332 17.13 -14.43 14.01
C ASP A 332 16.36 -14.23 15.32
N LEU A 333 15.08 -13.85 15.23
CA LEU A 333 14.21 -13.71 16.40
C LEU A 333 14.00 -15.08 17.10
N TYR A 334 13.88 -16.17 16.34
CA TYR A 334 13.80 -17.52 16.90
C TYR A 334 15.06 -17.88 17.71
N TRP A 335 16.25 -17.68 17.13
CA TRP A 335 17.49 -17.96 17.84
C TRP A 335 17.68 -17.05 19.07
N PHE A 336 17.25 -15.80 18.96
CA PHE A 336 17.24 -14.86 20.08
C PHE A 336 16.29 -15.30 21.20
N SER A 337 15.11 -15.84 20.85
CA SER A 337 14.09 -16.28 21.82
C SER A 337 14.49 -17.51 22.66
N ILE A 338 15.45 -18.30 22.16
CA ILE A 338 15.96 -19.50 22.85
C ILE A 338 17.42 -19.36 23.30
N ASP A 339 17.94 -18.12 23.35
CA ASP A 339 19.30 -17.75 23.77
C ASP A 339 20.42 -18.46 22.99
N MET A 340 20.18 -18.73 21.70
CA MET A 340 21.16 -19.30 20.77
C MET A 340 21.68 -18.22 19.80
N THR A 341 22.17 -17.11 20.35
CA THR A 341 22.55 -15.91 19.58
C THR A 341 23.71 -16.13 18.60
N GLU A 342 24.55 -17.14 18.82
CA GLU A 342 25.62 -17.54 17.91
C GLU A 342 25.13 -18.13 16.57
N ARG A 343 23.81 -18.52 16.50
CA ARG A 343 23.19 -19.01 15.27
C ARG A 343 22.48 -17.95 14.45
N MET A 344 22.41 -16.73 14.97
CA MET A 344 21.79 -15.61 14.26
C MET A 344 22.62 -15.21 13.03
N LEU A 345 21.93 -14.84 11.96
CA LEU A 345 22.56 -14.29 10.74
C LEU A 345 23.04 -12.85 10.94
N HIS A 346 22.28 -12.09 11.76
CA HIS A 346 22.53 -10.67 12.01
C HIS A 346 22.56 -10.40 13.52
N ASP A 347 23.53 -9.63 13.97
CA ASP A 347 23.70 -9.24 15.38
C ASP A 347 22.81 -8.06 15.84
N ARG A 348 21.82 -7.69 15.02
CA ARG A 348 20.96 -6.52 15.27
C ARG A 348 20.21 -6.64 16.58
N LEU A 349 19.55 -7.77 16.83
CA LEU A 349 18.74 -7.97 18.04
C LEU A 349 19.57 -7.89 19.32
N THR A 350 20.73 -8.51 19.33
CA THR A 350 21.65 -8.48 20.50
C THR A 350 22.27 -7.10 20.74
N ARG A 351 22.38 -6.25 19.70
CA ARG A 351 22.83 -4.87 19.87
C ARG A 351 21.72 -3.93 20.36
N GLU A 352 20.47 -4.21 20.00
CA GLU A 352 19.33 -3.34 20.27
C GLU A 352 18.62 -3.71 21.57
N TYR A 353 18.60 -4.98 21.93
CA TYR A 353 17.91 -5.53 23.09
C TYR A 353 18.85 -6.40 23.94
N ARG A 354 18.64 -6.37 25.24
CA ARG A 354 19.42 -7.16 26.20
C ARG A 354 19.13 -8.66 26.04
N ASP A 355 17.86 -9.03 25.96
CA ASP A 355 17.33 -10.38 25.89
C ASP A 355 15.94 -10.39 25.23
N TYR A 356 15.38 -11.58 25.02
CA TYR A 356 14.06 -11.74 24.42
C TYR A 356 12.92 -11.22 25.31
N ASP A 357 13.07 -11.27 26.63
CA ASP A 357 12.06 -10.74 27.55
C ASP A 357 11.94 -9.21 27.43
N GLU A 358 13.07 -8.52 27.27
CA GLU A 358 13.06 -7.08 26.96
C GLU A 358 12.39 -6.79 25.62
N TYR A 359 12.63 -7.62 24.60
CA TYR A 359 11.98 -7.49 23.29
C TYR A 359 10.46 -7.64 23.40
N LEU A 360 9.97 -8.66 24.15
CA LEU A 360 8.54 -8.87 24.42
C LEU A 360 7.93 -7.67 25.17
N GLN A 361 8.62 -7.22 26.24
CA GLN A 361 8.15 -6.09 27.04
C GLN A 361 8.04 -4.80 26.20
N ILE A 362 9.03 -4.52 25.35
CA ILE A 362 8.99 -3.37 24.46
C ILE A 362 7.85 -3.49 23.45
N ALA A 363 7.63 -4.67 22.87
CA ALA A 363 6.52 -4.90 21.95
C ALA A 363 5.15 -4.66 22.60
N GLU A 364 5.00 -5.02 23.88
CA GLU A 364 3.77 -4.78 24.65
C GLU A 364 3.61 -3.30 25.02
N ASP A 365 4.65 -2.70 25.61
CA ASP A 365 4.63 -1.30 26.06
C ASP A 365 4.38 -0.31 24.91
N THR A 366 4.99 -0.56 23.76
CA THR A 366 4.89 0.31 22.59
C THR A 366 3.69 0.01 21.71
N GLY A 367 3.16 -1.21 21.77
CA GLY A 367 2.14 -1.68 20.83
C GLY A 367 2.65 -1.82 19.39
N ASP A 368 3.98 -2.00 19.20
CA ASP A 368 4.58 -2.09 17.86
C ASP A 368 4.00 -3.27 17.07
N VAL A 369 3.35 -2.95 15.96
CA VAL A 369 2.63 -3.93 15.13
C VAL A 369 3.58 -4.93 14.47
N GLU A 370 4.76 -4.47 14.02
CA GLU A 370 5.74 -5.37 13.38
C GLU A 370 6.33 -6.36 14.40
N MET A 371 6.67 -5.88 15.59
CA MET A 371 7.17 -6.75 16.67
C MET A 371 6.12 -7.78 17.10
N LYS A 372 4.88 -7.33 17.34
CA LYS A 372 3.78 -8.24 17.73
C LYS A 372 3.48 -9.27 16.65
N GLN A 373 3.51 -8.88 15.38
CA GLN A 373 3.33 -9.82 14.28
C GLN A 373 4.47 -10.83 14.19
N ALA A 374 5.72 -10.41 14.38
CA ALA A 374 6.87 -11.30 14.39
C ALA A 374 6.80 -12.32 15.54
N ILE A 375 6.44 -11.88 16.75
CA ILE A 375 6.21 -12.75 17.92
C ILE A 375 5.11 -13.78 17.61
N PHE A 376 3.97 -13.32 17.12
CA PHE A 376 2.84 -14.18 16.76
C PHE A 376 3.22 -15.26 15.73
N ILE A 377 3.97 -14.88 14.67
CA ILE A 377 4.43 -15.84 13.65
C ILE A 377 5.38 -16.87 14.28
N LEU A 378 6.30 -16.41 15.15
CA LEU A 378 7.23 -17.29 15.84
C LEU A 378 6.50 -18.37 16.67
N GLU A 379 5.50 -17.96 17.44
CA GLU A 379 4.69 -18.87 18.26
C GLU A 379 3.90 -19.88 17.41
N GLN A 380 3.34 -19.45 16.29
CA GLN A 380 2.53 -20.30 15.40
C GLN A 380 3.35 -21.38 14.67
N PHE A 381 4.62 -21.11 14.40
CA PHE A 381 5.45 -21.99 13.57
C PHE A 381 6.65 -22.60 14.32
N PHE A 382 6.59 -22.63 15.64
CA PHE A 382 7.64 -23.26 16.45
C PHE A 382 7.71 -24.79 16.23
N PRO A 383 8.91 -25.42 16.08
CA PRO A 383 10.22 -24.81 15.86
C PRO A 383 10.38 -24.30 14.41
N LEU A 384 10.80 -23.06 14.26
CA LEU A 384 10.85 -22.35 12.96
C LEU A 384 11.91 -22.92 11.98
N PRO A 385 13.14 -23.35 12.40
CA PRO A 385 14.20 -23.77 11.48
C PRO A 385 13.81 -24.89 10.53
N ASP A 386 13.16 -25.96 11.04
CA ASP A 386 12.75 -27.10 10.22
C ASP A 386 11.69 -26.71 9.19
N ARG A 387 10.78 -25.82 9.59
CA ARG A 387 9.74 -25.28 8.71
C ARG A 387 10.34 -24.46 7.58
N LEU A 388 11.34 -23.64 7.88
CA LEU A 388 12.03 -22.83 6.87
C LEU A 388 12.84 -23.68 5.90
N THR A 389 13.45 -24.76 6.34
CA THR A 389 14.14 -25.71 5.47
C THR A 389 13.18 -26.27 4.43
N THR A 390 12.02 -26.77 4.84
CA THR A 390 10.98 -27.26 3.94
C THR A 390 10.52 -26.21 2.93
N LEU A 391 10.31 -24.96 3.37
CA LEU A 391 9.92 -23.87 2.50
C LEU A 391 11.00 -23.54 1.44
N ARG A 392 12.28 -23.56 1.84
CA ARG A 392 13.41 -23.27 0.94
C ARG A 392 13.60 -24.37 -0.12
N GLU A 393 13.42 -25.63 0.25
CA GLU A 393 13.56 -26.77 -0.67
C GLU A 393 12.50 -26.77 -1.78
N GLN A 394 11.29 -26.34 -1.49
CA GLN A 394 10.18 -26.33 -2.45
C GLN A 394 9.99 -24.97 -3.15
N ARG A 395 10.81 -23.97 -2.81
CA ARG A 395 10.75 -22.65 -3.44
C ARG A 395 11.26 -22.70 -4.88
N VAL A 396 10.52 -22.07 -5.78
CA VAL A 396 10.97 -21.79 -7.14
C VAL A 396 11.14 -20.28 -7.35
N THR A 397 12.01 -19.91 -8.29
CA THR A 397 12.34 -18.52 -8.63
C THR A 397 11.51 -17.97 -9.79
N THR A 398 10.87 -18.86 -10.55
CA THR A 398 10.05 -18.53 -11.72
C THR A 398 8.63 -19.03 -11.48
N GLU A 399 7.64 -18.16 -11.68
CA GLU A 399 6.23 -18.49 -11.44
C GLU A 399 5.72 -19.63 -12.33
N SER A 400 6.21 -19.73 -13.58
CA SER A 400 5.84 -20.82 -14.50
C SER A 400 6.23 -22.21 -14.02
N ASP A 401 7.19 -22.32 -13.10
CA ASP A 401 7.69 -23.60 -12.57
C ASP A 401 6.96 -24.02 -11.29
N ALA A 402 6.03 -23.18 -10.81
CA ALA A 402 5.31 -23.41 -9.56
C ALA A 402 4.03 -24.24 -9.78
N ASP A 403 3.70 -25.05 -8.77
CA ASP A 403 2.36 -25.64 -8.64
C ASP A 403 1.36 -24.61 -8.09
N VAL A 404 1.83 -23.71 -7.23
CA VAL A 404 1.03 -22.64 -6.61
C VAL A 404 1.87 -21.38 -6.39
N THR A 405 1.23 -20.22 -6.53
CA THR A 405 1.80 -18.91 -6.19
C THR A 405 1.13 -18.38 -4.93
N VAL A 406 1.92 -17.85 -4.00
CA VAL A 406 1.40 -17.27 -2.75
C VAL A 406 1.81 -15.80 -2.61
N CYS A 407 0.88 -14.97 -2.17
CA CYS A 407 1.19 -13.60 -1.76
C CYS A 407 0.08 -12.99 -0.90
N THR A 408 0.38 -11.85 -0.25
CA THR A 408 -0.68 -11.05 0.38
C THR A 408 -1.42 -10.22 -0.68
N ALA A 409 -2.69 -9.89 -0.43
CA ALA A 409 -3.49 -8.99 -1.29
C ALA A 409 -2.79 -7.63 -1.51
N HIS A 410 -2.10 -7.11 -0.48
CA HIS A 410 -1.31 -5.89 -0.59
C HIS A 410 -0.17 -6.00 -1.62
N ARG A 411 0.55 -7.13 -1.67
CA ARG A 411 1.62 -7.37 -2.64
C ARG A 411 1.09 -7.72 -4.03
N GLY A 412 -0.12 -8.27 -4.09
CA GLY A 412 -0.83 -8.56 -5.33
C GLY A 412 -1.36 -7.31 -6.04
N LYS A 413 -1.38 -6.15 -5.37
CA LYS A 413 -1.80 -4.90 -6.01
C LYS A 413 -0.90 -4.56 -7.20
N GLY A 414 -1.52 -4.23 -8.34
CA GLY A 414 -0.81 -4.00 -9.60
C GLY A 414 -0.57 -5.25 -10.44
N LEU A 415 -0.64 -6.45 -9.86
CA LEU A 415 -0.52 -7.72 -10.56
C LEU A 415 -1.90 -8.28 -10.96
N GLU A 416 -1.90 -9.28 -11.84
CA GLU A 416 -3.11 -9.96 -12.29
C GLU A 416 -2.81 -11.38 -12.75
N TRP A 417 -3.76 -12.30 -12.55
CA TRP A 417 -3.61 -13.71 -12.86
C TRP A 417 -4.88 -14.31 -13.44
N ASP A 418 -4.74 -15.36 -14.23
CA ASP A 418 -5.89 -16.04 -14.82
C ASP A 418 -6.77 -16.70 -13.75
N ARG A 419 -6.15 -17.26 -12.69
CA ARG A 419 -6.83 -18.01 -11.63
C ARG A 419 -6.37 -17.51 -10.27
N VAL A 420 -7.30 -17.03 -9.47
CA VAL A 420 -7.05 -16.50 -8.12
C VAL A 420 -7.97 -17.20 -7.15
N GLN A 421 -7.42 -17.61 -6.02
CA GLN A 421 -8.14 -18.05 -4.84
C GLN A 421 -7.94 -17.03 -3.74
N LEU A 422 -9.00 -16.62 -3.09
CA LEU A 422 -8.93 -15.86 -1.85
C LEU A 422 -8.85 -16.87 -0.69
N TYR A 423 -7.87 -16.67 0.19
CA TYR A 423 -7.72 -17.51 1.37
C TYR A 423 -8.70 -17.07 2.48
N ASP A 424 -8.95 -17.94 3.45
CA ASP A 424 -9.91 -17.72 4.54
C ASP A 424 -9.34 -16.92 5.73
N ASP A 425 -8.42 -15.97 5.46
CA ASP A 425 -7.82 -15.11 6.48
C ASP A 425 -8.20 -13.62 6.34
N PHE A 426 -9.17 -13.31 5.49
CA PHE A 426 -9.74 -11.97 5.39
C PHE A 426 -10.62 -11.66 6.59
N ALA A 427 -10.70 -10.38 6.94
CA ALA A 427 -11.55 -9.93 8.04
C ALA A 427 -13.04 -10.06 7.68
N ASP A 428 -13.86 -10.41 8.66
CA ASP A 428 -15.31 -10.47 8.47
C ASP A 428 -15.89 -9.06 8.30
N ILE A 429 -16.10 -8.66 7.05
CA ILE A 429 -16.68 -7.35 6.70
C ILE A 429 -18.19 -7.26 7.00
N LEU A 430 -18.84 -8.39 7.30
CA LEU A 430 -20.26 -8.47 7.65
C LEU A 430 -20.49 -8.34 9.15
N ASP A 431 -19.42 -8.42 9.98
CA ASP A 431 -19.49 -8.24 11.42
C ASP A 431 -20.06 -6.85 11.78
N PRO A 432 -21.24 -6.75 12.41
CA PRO A 432 -21.85 -5.47 12.77
C PRO A 432 -21.02 -4.64 13.75
N GLU A 433 -20.18 -5.28 14.56
CA GLU A 433 -19.32 -4.61 15.56
C GLU A 433 -18.05 -4.01 14.94
N MET A 434 -17.75 -4.31 13.68
CA MET A 434 -16.56 -3.75 13.02
C MET A 434 -16.74 -2.24 12.77
N PRO A 435 -15.81 -1.37 13.24
CA PRO A 435 -15.86 0.07 12.98
C PRO A 435 -15.87 0.37 11.47
N ASP A 436 -16.66 1.34 11.03
CA ASP A 436 -16.88 1.66 9.60
C ASP A 436 -15.56 1.96 8.86
N ILE A 437 -14.65 2.70 9.49
CA ILE A 437 -13.35 3.01 8.90
C ILE A 437 -12.57 1.71 8.59
N LYS A 438 -12.52 0.79 9.55
CA LYS A 438 -11.85 -0.51 9.38
C LYS A 438 -12.57 -1.35 8.33
N ARG A 439 -13.89 -1.38 8.36
CA ARG A 439 -14.74 -2.07 7.37
C ARG A 439 -14.44 -1.58 5.97
N HIS A 440 -14.37 -0.27 5.75
CA HIS A 440 -14.04 0.30 4.44
C HIS A 440 -12.64 -0.09 3.96
N ASP A 441 -11.65 -0.12 4.84
CA ASP A 441 -10.29 -0.55 4.50
C ASP A 441 -10.24 -2.04 4.11
N GLU A 442 -10.97 -2.91 4.84
CA GLU A 442 -11.05 -4.35 4.53
C GLU A 442 -11.85 -4.61 3.25
N ILE A 443 -12.96 -3.88 3.00
CA ILE A 443 -13.68 -3.95 1.71
C ILE A 443 -12.76 -3.54 0.55
N ASN A 444 -11.97 -2.48 0.69
CA ASN A 444 -11.00 -2.09 -0.33
C ASN A 444 -9.99 -3.21 -0.59
N LEU A 445 -9.49 -3.86 0.46
CA LEU A 445 -8.53 -4.95 0.34
C LEU A 445 -9.14 -6.16 -0.37
N MET A 446 -10.37 -6.54 -0.01
CA MET A 446 -11.11 -7.60 -0.68
C MET A 446 -11.42 -7.26 -2.15
N TYR A 447 -11.79 -6.01 -2.44
CA TYR A 447 -11.98 -5.52 -3.80
C TYR A 447 -10.69 -5.61 -4.62
N VAL A 448 -9.55 -5.17 -4.06
CA VAL A 448 -8.25 -5.34 -4.71
C VAL A 448 -7.98 -6.81 -4.98
N ALA A 449 -8.13 -7.68 -3.99
CA ALA A 449 -7.86 -9.11 -4.13
C ALA A 449 -8.76 -9.77 -5.19
N THR A 450 -10.07 -9.53 -5.14
CA THR A 450 -11.07 -10.01 -6.11
C THR A 450 -10.72 -9.60 -7.54
N THR A 451 -10.35 -8.34 -7.73
CA THR A 451 -10.05 -7.78 -9.06
C THR A 451 -8.67 -8.13 -9.59
N ARG A 452 -7.92 -9.01 -8.91
CA ARG A 452 -6.67 -9.60 -9.46
C ARG A 452 -6.94 -10.75 -10.42
N ALA A 453 -8.10 -11.40 -10.31
CA ALA A 453 -8.49 -12.48 -11.19
C ALA A 453 -8.90 -11.95 -12.57
N ARG A 454 -8.49 -12.69 -13.61
CA ARG A 454 -8.90 -12.42 -15.00
C ARG A 454 -9.98 -13.38 -15.50
N LYS A 455 -9.88 -14.68 -15.15
CA LYS A 455 -10.74 -15.74 -15.69
C LYS A 455 -11.46 -16.54 -14.62
N VAL A 456 -10.80 -16.86 -13.50
CA VAL A 456 -11.41 -17.67 -12.45
C VAL A 456 -11.10 -17.06 -11.10
N LEU A 457 -12.12 -16.79 -10.33
CA LEU A 457 -12.04 -16.37 -8.95
C LEU A 457 -12.66 -17.43 -8.05
N ILE A 458 -11.90 -17.88 -7.05
CA ILE A 458 -12.42 -18.72 -5.97
C ILE A 458 -12.59 -17.83 -4.76
N LEU A 459 -13.81 -17.79 -4.23
CA LEU A 459 -14.18 -16.94 -3.12
C LEU A 459 -13.68 -17.52 -1.79
N ASP A 460 -13.41 -16.63 -0.86
CA ASP A 460 -13.35 -16.94 0.55
C ASP A 460 -14.77 -17.12 1.13
N PRO A 461 -14.91 -17.66 2.37
CA PRO A 461 -16.21 -17.93 2.97
C PRO A 461 -17.10 -16.67 3.12
N ILE A 462 -16.48 -15.51 3.43
CA ILE A 462 -17.21 -14.25 3.67
C ILE A 462 -17.84 -13.74 2.38
N LEU A 463 -17.11 -13.75 1.26
CA LEU A 463 -17.66 -13.38 -0.04
C LEU A 463 -18.71 -14.39 -0.53
N ALA A 464 -18.53 -15.67 -0.25
CA ALA A 464 -19.52 -16.67 -0.56
C ALA A 464 -20.83 -16.42 0.22
N GLU A 465 -20.75 -16.02 1.48
CA GLU A 465 -21.89 -15.62 2.30
C GLU A 465 -22.55 -14.34 1.75
N LEU A 466 -21.76 -13.31 1.42
CA LEU A 466 -22.28 -12.06 0.83
C LEU A 466 -23.08 -12.32 -0.44
N LEU A 467 -22.65 -13.28 -1.26
CA LEU A 467 -23.39 -13.67 -2.46
C LEU A 467 -24.68 -14.43 -2.18
N ALA A 468 -24.74 -15.19 -1.13
CA ALA A 468 -25.95 -15.93 -0.74
C ALA A 468 -27.05 -15.03 -0.18
N GLN A 469 -26.70 -13.81 0.28
CA GLN A 469 -27.66 -12.84 0.78
C GLN A 469 -28.38 -12.11 -0.37
N PRO A 470 -29.67 -11.75 -0.25
CA PRO A 470 -30.37 -10.86 -1.20
C PRO A 470 -29.66 -9.51 -1.30
N SER A 471 -29.70 -8.87 -2.47
CA SER A 471 -28.96 -7.63 -2.79
C SER A 471 -28.98 -6.60 -1.67
N ALA A 472 -27.81 -6.12 -1.26
CA ALA A 472 -27.52 -5.32 -0.07
C ALA A 472 -28.24 -3.93 0.05
N GLY A 473 -29.24 -3.62 -0.79
CA GLY A 473 -30.05 -2.41 -0.65
C GLY A 473 -30.87 -2.32 0.65
N GLU A 474 -30.92 -3.40 1.44
CA GLU A 474 -31.71 -3.48 2.68
C GLU A 474 -30.90 -3.64 3.97
N LEU A 475 -29.58 -3.91 3.88
CA LEU A 475 -28.77 -4.30 5.05
C LEU A 475 -28.17 -3.13 5.82
N PHE A 476 -27.89 -2.01 5.19
CA PHE A 476 -27.37 -0.82 5.87
C PHE A 476 -28.05 0.43 5.29
N PRO A 477 -28.96 1.07 6.01
CA PRO A 477 -29.46 2.37 5.59
C PRO A 477 -28.31 3.40 5.60
N PRO A 478 -28.26 4.33 4.61
CA PRO A 478 -27.23 5.34 4.59
C PRO A 478 -27.23 6.10 5.91
N SER A 479 -26.05 6.20 6.55
CA SER A 479 -25.86 7.05 7.71
C SER A 479 -26.27 8.48 7.32
N VAL A 480 -27.30 8.99 7.96
CA VAL A 480 -27.73 10.38 7.81
C VAL A 480 -26.60 11.23 8.40
N GLU A 481 -25.81 11.84 7.54
CA GLU A 481 -24.87 12.90 7.96
C GLU A 481 -25.69 14.06 8.54
N SER A 482 -25.54 14.27 9.83
CA SER A 482 -25.99 15.46 10.55
C SER A 482 -24.88 16.48 10.69
#